data_5a12a1630d05052061d263486a4e8b10
#
_entry.id   5a12a1630d05052061d263486a4e8b10
#
_cell.length_a   1.000
_cell.length_b   1.000
_cell.length_c   1.000
_cell.angle_alpha   90.00
_cell.angle_beta   90.00
_cell.angle_gamma   90.00
#
_symmetry.space_group_name_H-M   'P 1'
#
loop_
_entity.id
_entity.type
_entity.pdbx_description
1 polymer ?
#
loop_
_entity_poly.entity_id
_entity_poly.type
_entity_poly.pdbx_seq_one_letter_code
_entity_poly.pdbx_strand_id
1 'polypeptide(L)'
;MSKPVASIPGGPVPDTPGTLSPGEVLVRTFSEIRDELVSTLWFVLGNPDDAQDMAQEVFLRCWRTQEGLPEIRDLRAWIFRVGLNAAKDLQRSAWRRRVKPLLGEDIMQLADGKVPDQLVEDEESLRRIRQALLDLRPEEKEVFLLRQNGELTYQEIAQMRNCPIGTVKTQMRTALEKLRRVLA
;
A
#
# COMPACT_ATOMS: atom_id res chain seq x y z
N MET A 1 -53.84 -39.39 -9.82
CA MET A 1 -52.56 -39.35 -9.15
C MET A 1 -51.57 -38.60 -10.05
N SER A 2 -51.49 -37.29 -9.90
CA SER A 2 -50.61 -36.39 -10.69
C SER A 2 -49.35 -36.14 -9.93
N LYS A 3 -48.20 -36.39 -10.57
CA LYS A 3 -46.85 -36.06 -10.02
C LYS A 3 -46.59 -34.56 -10.07
N PRO A 4 -46.00 -33.96 -9.08
CA PRO A 4 -45.57 -32.55 -9.17
C PRO A 4 -44.35 -32.42 -10.04
N VAL A 5 -44.38 -31.39 -10.91
CA VAL A 5 -43.26 -30.94 -11.76
C VAL A 5 -42.18 -30.30 -10.89
N ALA A 6 -40.97 -30.78 -11.03
CA ALA A 6 -39.79 -30.25 -10.37
C ALA A 6 -39.48 -28.83 -10.86
N SER A 7 -39.39 -27.88 -9.94
CA SER A 7 -38.93 -26.53 -10.20
C SER A 7 -37.45 -26.55 -10.54
N ILE A 8 -37.08 -25.99 -11.70
CA ILE A 8 -35.72 -25.77 -12.16
C ILE A 8 -35.15 -24.62 -11.31
N PRO A 9 -33.97 -24.74 -10.67
CA PRO A 9 -33.35 -23.62 -9.98
C PRO A 9 -32.90 -22.58 -11.02
N GLY A 10 -33.21 -21.31 -10.69
CA GLY A 10 -32.98 -20.16 -11.55
C GLY A 10 -31.54 -20.06 -12.02
N GLY A 11 -31.40 -19.83 -13.32
CA GLY A 11 -30.15 -19.46 -13.96
C GLY A 11 -29.64 -18.11 -13.44
N PRO A 12 -28.39 -17.76 -13.74
CA PRO A 12 -27.81 -16.52 -13.28
C PRO A 12 -28.65 -15.32 -13.71
N VAL A 13 -28.92 -14.43 -12.74
CA VAL A 13 -29.64 -13.18 -12.98
C VAL A 13 -28.87 -12.38 -14.01
N PRO A 14 -29.50 -11.88 -15.11
CA PRO A 14 -28.77 -11.10 -16.11
C PRO A 14 -28.25 -9.81 -15.46
N ASP A 15 -26.95 -9.56 -15.67
CA ASP A 15 -26.28 -8.31 -15.29
C ASP A 15 -27.09 -7.11 -15.81
N THR A 16 -27.46 -6.22 -14.93
CA THR A 16 -28.07 -4.94 -15.29
C THR A 16 -27.03 -4.15 -16.10
N PRO A 17 -27.31 -3.70 -17.33
CA PRO A 17 -26.34 -2.98 -18.13
C PRO A 17 -26.00 -1.64 -17.45
N GLY A 18 -24.77 -1.51 -16.96
CA GLY A 18 -24.22 -0.27 -16.39
C GLY A 18 -23.56 -0.37 -15.03
N THR A 19 -23.67 -1.48 -14.30
CA THR A 19 -23.00 -1.65 -13.02
C THR A 19 -21.76 -2.55 -13.21
N LEU A 20 -20.56 -1.97 -12.95
CA LEU A 20 -19.31 -2.71 -13.00
C LEU A 20 -19.34 -3.86 -11.98
N SER A 21 -18.84 -5.02 -12.36
CA SER A 21 -18.65 -6.13 -11.43
C SER A 21 -17.61 -5.75 -10.35
N PRO A 22 -17.64 -6.36 -9.15
CA PRO A 22 -16.64 -6.10 -8.12
C PRO A 22 -15.20 -6.23 -8.61
N GLY A 23 -14.94 -7.22 -9.47
CA GLY A 23 -13.63 -7.41 -10.10
C GLY A 23 -13.22 -6.26 -11.04
N GLU A 24 -14.15 -5.75 -11.85
CA GLU A 24 -13.89 -4.60 -12.74
C GLU A 24 -13.62 -3.32 -11.94
N VAL A 25 -14.37 -3.09 -10.86
CA VAL A 25 -14.11 -1.97 -9.94
C VAL A 25 -12.72 -2.09 -9.33
N LEU A 26 -12.33 -3.29 -8.87
CA LEU A 26 -10.99 -3.53 -8.33
C LEU A 26 -9.89 -3.24 -9.36
N VAL A 27 -10.00 -3.81 -10.58
CA VAL A 27 -9.01 -3.60 -11.64
C VAL A 27 -8.85 -2.12 -11.95
N ARG A 28 -9.96 -1.40 -12.10
CA ARG A 28 -9.95 0.04 -12.38
C ARG A 28 -9.28 0.81 -11.25
N THR A 29 -9.74 0.63 -10.01
CA THR A 29 -9.18 1.33 -8.85
C THR A 29 -7.70 1.02 -8.68
N PHE A 30 -7.31 -0.26 -8.82
CA PHE A 30 -5.91 -0.67 -8.69
C PHE A 30 -5.04 -0.04 -9.78
N SER A 31 -5.52 0.04 -11.02
CA SER A 31 -4.79 0.67 -12.13
C SER A 31 -4.58 2.17 -11.87
N GLU A 32 -5.58 2.85 -11.30
CA GLU A 32 -5.52 4.28 -10.97
C GLU A 32 -4.49 4.58 -9.86
N ILE A 33 -4.32 3.67 -8.88
CA ILE A 33 -3.47 3.91 -7.70
C ILE A 33 -2.14 3.15 -7.73
N ARG A 34 -1.86 2.40 -8.80
CA ARG A 34 -0.73 1.48 -8.86
C ARG A 34 0.61 2.17 -8.58
N ASP A 35 0.84 3.31 -9.20
CA ASP A 35 2.13 4.00 -9.11
C ASP A 35 2.35 4.60 -7.72
N GLU A 36 1.31 5.14 -7.09
CA GLU A 36 1.35 5.62 -5.71
C GLU A 36 1.53 4.46 -4.72
N LEU A 37 0.90 3.32 -4.99
CA LEU A 37 1.08 2.12 -4.17
C LEU A 37 2.52 1.60 -4.27
N VAL A 38 3.06 1.45 -5.48
CA VAL A 38 4.46 1.01 -5.70
C VAL A 38 5.42 1.98 -5.03
N SER A 39 5.23 3.30 -5.21
CA SER A 39 6.04 4.33 -4.55
C SER A 39 6.00 4.19 -3.02
N THR A 40 4.81 4.00 -2.45
CA THR A 40 4.64 3.81 -1.00
C THR A 40 5.35 2.55 -0.51
N LEU A 41 5.19 1.44 -1.22
CA LEU A 41 5.84 0.16 -0.90
C LEU A 41 7.37 0.27 -1.02
N TRP A 42 7.87 0.98 -2.03
CA TRP A 42 9.30 1.22 -2.17
C TRP A 42 9.88 2.01 -0.98
N PHE A 43 9.23 3.08 -0.53
CA PHE A 43 9.67 3.82 0.65
C PHE A 43 9.66 2.98 1.93
N VAL A 44 8.79 1.98 2.01
CA VAL A 44 8.72 1.06 3.16
C VAL A 44 9.76 -0.05 3.04
N LEU A 45 9.89 -0.68 1.88
CA LEU A 45 10.74 -1.86 1.66
C LEU A 45 12.19 -1.49 1.37
N GLY A 46 12.45 -0.30 0.79
CA GLY A 46 13.78 0.17 0.41
C GLY A 46 14.32 -0.43 -0.88
N ASN A 47 13.55 -1.28 -1.57
CA ASN A 47 13.94 -1.94 -2.82
C ASN A 47 12.81 -1.79 -3.86
N PRO A 48 13.10 -1.29 -5.09
CA PRO A 48 12.10 -1.09 -6.12
C PRO A 48 11.52 -2.40 -6.67
N ASP A 49 12.34 -3.44 -6.80
CA ASP A 49 11.87 -4.74 -7.31
C ASP A 49 10.95 -5.41 -6.30
N ASP A 50 11.32 -5.42 -5.02
CA ASP A 50 10.44 -5.90 -3.94
C ASP A 50 9.12 -5.12 -3.87
N ALA A 51 9.16 -3.81 -4.17
CA ALA A 51 7.95 -2.98 -4.18
C ALA A 51 7.01 -3.34 -5.33
N GLN A 52 7.56 -3.60 -6.53
CA GLN A 52 6.76 -4.03 -7.68
C GLN A 52 6.16 -5.42 -7.46
N ASP A 53 6.96 -6.36 -6.98
CA ASP A 53 6.49 -7.71 -6.66
C ASP A 53 5.41 -7.69 -5.57
N MET A 54 5.62 -6.86 -4.54
CA MET A 54 4.63 -6.68 -3.49
C MET A 54 3.33 -6.05 -4.01
N ALA A 55 3.39 -5.10 -4.93
CA ALA A 55 2.18 -4.53 -5.54
C ALA A 55 1.38 -5.59 -6.31
N GLN A 56 2.05 -6.49 -7.03
CA GLN A 56 1.40 -7.61 -7.70
C GLN A 56 0.76 -8.58 -6.69
N GLU A 57 1.46 -8.92 -5.62
CA GLU A 57 0.93 -9.78 -4.56
C GLU A 57 -0.28 -9.13 -3.88
N VAL A 58 -0.26 -7.81 -3.66
CA VAL A 58 -1.40 -7.04 -3.13
C VAL A 58 -2.59 -7.15 -4.06
N PHE A 59 -2.41 -6.97 -5.38
CA PHE A 59 -3.48 -7.16 -6.35
C PHE A 59 -4.10 -8.55 -6.25
N LEU A 60 -3.26 -9.59 -6.24
CA LEU A 60 -3.73 -10.97 -6.14
C LEU A 60 -4.49 -11.26 -4.84
N ARG A 61 -4.05 -10.69 -3.71
CA ARG A 61 -4.76 -10.79 -2.43
C ARG A 61 -6.13 -10.12 -2.49
N CYS A 62 -6.18 -8.92 -3.05
CA CYS A 62 -7.44 -8.19 -3.24
C CYS A 62 -8.37 -8.94 -4.20
N TRP A 63 -7.84 -9.51 -5.27
CA TRP A 63 -8.61 -10.29 -6.24
C TRP A 63 -9.25 -11.54 -5.63
N ARG A 64 -8.52 -12.25 -4.76
CA ARG A 64 -9.07 -13.44 -4.07
C ARG A 64 -10.23 -13.12 -3.13
N THR A 65 -10.36 -11.88 -2.69
CA THR A 65 -11.42 -11.42 -1.78
C THR A 65 -12.43 -10.50 -2.46
N GLN A 66 -12.46 -10.48 -3.81
CA GLN A 66 -13.29 -9.54 -4.58
C GLN A 66 -14.80 -9.65 -4.29
N GLU A 67 -15.29 -10.81 -3.88
CA GLU A 67 -16.70 -11.01 -3.53
C GLU A 67 -17.14 -10.14 -2.34
N GLY A 68 -16.22 -9.82 -1.41
CA GLY A 68 -16.46 -8.94 -0.27
C GLY A 68 -16.27 -7.44 -0.57
N LEU A 69 -15.83 -7.04 -1.77
CA LEU A 69 -15.58 -5.65 -2.13
C LEU A 69 -16.79 -4.72 -2.00
N PRO A 70 -18.04 -5.16 -2.28
CA PRO A 70 -19.21 -4.29 -2.13
C PRO A 70 -19.42 -3.74 -0.71
N GLU A 71 -18.86 -4.41 0.31
CA GLU A 71 -18.93 -3.99 1.71
C GLU A 71 -17.84 -2.96 2.07
N ILE A 72 -16.84 -2.75 1.20
CA ILE A 72 -15.72 -1.87 1.44
C ILE A 72 -16.08 -0.45 0.99
N ARG A 73 -16.20 0.47 1.94
CA ARG A 73 -16.56 1.88 1.67
C ARG A 73 -15.49 2.64 0.90
N ASP A 74 -14.22 2.37 1.19
CA ASP A 74 -13.07 3.01 0.56
C ASP A 74 -12.09 1.93 0.10
N LEU A 75 -12.19 1.59 -1.19
CA LEU A 75 -11.38 0.55 -1.80
C LEU A 75 -9.91 0.98 -1.91
N ARG A 76 -9.62 2.27 -2.17
CA ARG A 76 -8.27 2.81 -2.19
C ARG A 76 -7.58 2.62 -0.84
N ALA A 77 -8.21 3.12 0.23
CA ALA A 77 -7.70 2.96 1.59
C ALA A 77 -7.49 1.50 1.98
N TRP A 78 -8.41 0.63 1.58
CA TRP A 78 -8.30 -0.80 1.85
C TRP A 78 -7.12 -1.45 1.11
N ILE A 79 -6.90 -1.13 -0.17
CA ILE A 79 -5.74 -1.63 -0.94
C ILE A 79 -4.43 -1.17 -0.29
N PHE A 80 -4.30 0.10 0.07
CA PHE A 80 -3.11 0.60 0.78
C PHE A 80 -2.88 -0.11 2.12
N ARG A 81 -3.95 -0.39 2.85
CA ARG A 81 -3.88 -1.18 4.09
C ARG A 81 -3.37 -2.60 3.85
N VAL A 82 -3.89 -3.29 2.83
CA VAL A 82 -3.41 -4.63 2.45
C VAL A 82 -1.92 -4.58 2.09
N GLY A 83 -1.51 -3.59 1.28
CA GLY A 83 -0.13 -3.41 0.85
C GLY A 83 0.84 -3.16 2.00
N LEU A 84 0.52 -2.24 2.88
CA LEU A 84 1.39 -1.91 4.03
C LEU A 84 1.48 -3.06 5.03
N ASN A 85 0.40 -3.79 5.27
CA ASN A 85 0.46 -4.98 6.12
C ASN A 85 1.37 -6.06 5.49
N ALA A 86 1.24 -6.31 4.19
CA ALA A 86 2.08 -7.25 3.48
C ALA A 86 3.57 -6.85 3.51
N ALA A 87 3.87 -5.56 3.29
CA ALA A 87 5.24 -5.05 3.37
C ALA A 87 5.84 -5.21 4.78
N LYS A 88 5.07 -4.90 5.83
CA LYS A 88 5.50 -5.11 7.22
C LYS A 88 5.76 -6.58 7.54
N ASP A 89 4.93 -7.48 7.04
CA ASP A 89 5.11 -8.92 7.22
C ASP A 89 6.38 -9.41 6.52
N LEU A 90 6.67 -8.91 5.32
CA LEU A 90 7.90 -9.19 4.60
C LEU A 90 9.13 -8.71 5.40
N GLN A 91 9.12 -7.46 5.89
CA GLN A 91 10.21 -6.93 6.73
C GLN A 91 10.41 -7.77 8.00
N ARG A 92 9.34 -8.13 8.71
CA ARG A 92 9.42 -8.99 9.91
C ARG A 92 9.98 -10.37 9.60
N SER A 93 9.63 -10.95 8.46
CA SER A 93 10.14 -12.26 8.04
C SER A 93 11.61 -12.18 7.64
N ALA A 94 12.03 -11.12 6.95
CA ALA A 94 13.43 -10.86 6.60
C ALA A 94 14.29 -10.64 7.85
N TRP A 95 13.80 -9.86 8.82
CA TRP A 95 14.45 -9.67 10.11
C TRP A 95 14.65 -11.01 10.86
N ARG A 96 13.60 -11.83 10.97
CA ARG A 96 13.67 -13.14 11.62
C ARG A 96 14.67 -14.09 10.95
N ARG A 97 14.83 -14.01 9.62
CA ARG A 97 15.83 -14.81 8.88
C ARG A 97 17.25 -14.33 9.13
N ARG A 98 17.47 -13.01 9.27
CA ARG A 98 18.80 -12.42 9.56
C ARG A 98 19.25 -12.64 11.01
N VAL A 99 18.32 -12.71 11.95
CA VAL A 99 18.64 -12.90 13.38
C VAL A 99 18.97 -14.36 13.70
N LYS A 100 18.65 -15.32 12.83
CA LYS A 100 18.84 -16.75 13.08
C LYS A 100 20.25 -17.31 12.88
N PRO A 101 21.19 -16.72 12.14
CA PRO A 101 22.61 -17.08 12.26
C PRO A 101 23.46 -15.87 12.65
N LEU A 102 23.62 -15.62 13.94
CA LEU A 102 24.72 -14.80 14.46
C LEU A 102 26.00 -15.63 14.44
N LEU A 103 26.60 -15.75 13.27
CA LEU A 103 28.02 -16.06 13.04
C LEU A 103 28.32 -15.81 11.57
N GLY A 104 28.82 -14.60 11.24
CA GLY A 104 29.26 -14.27 9.88
C GLY A 104 28.81 -12.85 9.48
N GLU A 105 29.80 -12.00 9.43
CA GLU A 105 29.73 -10.62 8.95
C GLU A 105 29.05 -10.54 7.59
N ASP A 106 27.95 -9.81 7.49
CA ASP A 106 27.58 -9.02 6.33
C ASP A 106 26.47 -8.05 6.76
N ILE A 107 26.93 -6.87 7.18
CA ILE A 107 26.13 -5.73 7.54
C ILE A 107 25.90 -4.92 6.27
N MET A 108 24.62 -4.65 6.00
CA MET A 108 24.11 -3.52 5.23
C MET A 108 24.64 -3.36 3.79
N GLN A 109 24.05 -4.05 2.86
CA GLN A 109 23.77 -3.41 1.57
C GLN A 109 22.38 -2.78 1.65
N LEU A 110 22.35 -1.51 2.01
CA LEU A 110 21.28 -0.60 1.62
C LEU A 110 21.28 -0.61 0.10
N ALA A 111 20.27 -1.20 -0.50
CA ALA A 111 20.10 -1.22 -1.93
C ALA A 111 20.04 0.22 -2.43
N ASP A 112 21.06 0.59 -3.17
CA ASP A 112 21.13 1.82 -3.95
C ASP A 112 20.13 1.65 -5.12
N GLY A 113 18.86 1.89 -4.82
CA GLY A 113 17.76 1.77 -5.77
C GLY A 113 17.89 2.90 -6.79
N LYS A 114 18.55 2.62 -7.92
CA LYS A 114 18.53 3.48 -9.09
C LYS A 114 17.09 3.65 -9.54
N VAL A 115 16.61 4.87 -9.40
CA VAL A 115 15.34 5.31 -9.99
C VAL A 115 15.59 5.56 -11.48
N PRO A 116 14.64 5.21 -12.37
CA PRO A 116 14.75 5.51 -13.78
C PRO A 116 14.97 7.00 -14.02
N ASP A 117 16.03 7.28 -14.76
CA ASP A 117 16.56 8.58 -15.09
C ASP A 117 15.73 9.21 -16.22
N GLN A 118 14.75 10.05 -15.88
CA GLN A 118 14.15 10.99 -16.85
C GLN A 118 13.55 12.18 -16.13
N LEU A 119 14.26 13.32 -16.19
CA LEU A 119 13.85 14.72 -16.14
C LEU A 119 14.89 15.57 -15.40
N VAL A 120 15.69 16.30 -16.19
CA VAL A 120 17.00 16.86 -15.80
C VAL A 120 16.97 18.16 -14.98
N GLU A 121 15.86 18.86 -14.80
CA GLU A 121 15.84 20.15 -14.08
C GLU A 121 15.33 20.12 -12.62
N ASP A 122 14.70 19.02 -12.20
CA ASP A 122 14.23 18.85 -10.83
C ASP A 122 14.91 17.70 -10.04
N GLU A 123 15.94 17.10 -10.63
CA GLU A 123 16.53 15.86 -10.09
C GLU A 123 17.14 16.05 -8.70
N GLU A 124 17.80 17.17 -8.46
CA GLU A 124 18.42 17.46 -7.17
C GLU A 124 17.35 17.70 -6.09
N SER A 125 16.31 18.45 -6.42
CA SER A 125 15.18 18.69 -5.49
C SER A 125 14.43 17.40 -5.20
N LEU A 126 14.17 16.57 -6.20
CA LEU A 126 13.53 15.26 -6.04
C LEU A 126 14.41 14.31 -5.22
N ARG A 127 15.73 14.33 -5.42
CA ARG A 127 16.70 13.55 -4.64
C ARG A 127 16.68 13.96 -3.17
N ARG A 128 16.67 15.27 -2.88
CA ARG A 128 16.58 15.80 -1.51
C ARG A 128 15.28 15.40 -0.82
N ILE A 129 14.15 15.54 -1.51
CA ILE A 129 12.83 15.11 -0.98
C ILE A 129 12.84 13.62 -0.68
N ARG A 130 13.35 12.82 -1.61
CA ARG A 130 13.44 11.37 -1.45
C ARG A 130 14.29 10.99 -0.25
N GLN A 131 15.47 11.58 -0.12
CA GLN A 131 16.35 11.34 1.01
C GLN A 131 15.68 11.77 2.33
N ALA A 132 15.04 12.93 2.35
CA ALA A 132 14.31 13.39 3.52
C ALA A 132 13.18 12.44 3.95
N LEU A 133 12.48 11.83 2.98
CA LEU A 133 11.48 10.81 3.25
C LEU A 133 12.10 9.52 3.81
N LEU A 134 13.27 9.12 3.30
CA LEU A 134 13.99 7.95 3.80
C LEU A 134 14.47 8.16 5.25
N ASP A 135 14.83 9.40 5.61
CA ASP A 135 15.31 9.78 6.95
C ASP A 135 14.20 9.94 7.98
N LEU A 136 12.94 9.90 7.57
CA LEU A 136 11.83 9.87 8.51
C LEU A 136 11.83 8.58 9.32
N ARG A 137 11.39 8.66 10.59
CA ARG A 137 11.11 7.45 11.37
C ARG A 137 10.04 6.60 10.66
N PRO A 138 10.08 5.27 10.78
CA PRO A 138 9.11 4.39 10.11
C PRO A 138 7.66 4.82 10.30
N GLU A 139 7.29 5.23 11.52
CA GLU A 139 5.92 5.63 11.87
C GLU A 139 5.54 6.98 11.25
N GLU A 140 6.47 7.92 11.17
CA GLU A 140 6.29 9.24 10.55
C GLU A 140 6.14 9.08 9.03
N LYS A 141 7.00 8.27 8.43
CA LYS A 141 6.98 7.92 7.00
C LYS A 141 5.66 7.27 6.60
N GLU A 142 5.23 6.27 7.36
CA GLU A 142 3.97 5.57 7.12
C GLU A 142 2.77 6.51 7.14
N VAL A 143 2.66 7.34 8.18
CA VAL A 143 1.58 8.32 8.29
C VAL A 143 1.59 9.31 7.13
N PHE A 144 2.77 9.80 6.75
CA PHE A 144 2.93 10.72 5.63
C PHE A 144 2.47 10.06 4.30
N LEU A 145 2.98 8.87 3.99
CA LEU A 145 2.66 8.16 2.75
C LEU A 145 1.17 7.77 2.67
N LEU A 146 0.59 7.29 3.76
CA LEU A 146 -0.84 7.00 3.81
C LEU A 146 -1.70 8.23 3.58
N ARG A 147 -1.28 9.38 4.11
CA ARG A 147 -2.02 10.64 3.93
C ARG A 147 -1.88 11.18 2.50
N GLN A 148 -0.68 11.13 1.91
CA GLN A 148 -0.38 11.71 0.60
C GLN A 148 -0.77 10.79 -0.55
N ASN A 149 -0.33 9.55 -0.53
CA ASN A 149 -0.56 8.60 -1.62
C ASN A 149 -1.86 7.82 -1.43
N GLY A 150 -2.15 7.43 -0.19
CA GLY A 150 -3.38 6.70 0.15
C GLY A 150 -4.61 7.59 0.27
N GLU A 151 -4.45 8.90 0.37
CA GLU A 151 -5.52 9.90 0.60
C GLU A 151 -6.35 9.66 1.89
N LEU A 152 -5.84 8.80 2.79
CA LEU A 152 -6.53 8.44 4.01
C LEU A 152 -6.66 9.64 4.97
N THR A 153 -7.78 9.72 5.65
CA THR A 153 -7.98 10.66 6.77
C THR A 153 -7.15 10.25 7.99
N TYR A 154 -6.87 11.17 8.89
CA TYR A 154 -6.18 10.86 10.15
C TYR A 154 -6.94 9.83 10.99
N GLN A 155 -8.26 9.79 10.89
CA GLN A 155 -9.09 8.83 11.61
C GLN A 155 -8.93 7.42 11.03
N GLU A 156 -8.95 7.26 9.72
CA GLU A 156 -8.70 5.99 9.05
C GLU A 156 -7.29 5.46 9.31
N ILE A 157 -6.27 6.34 9.26
CA ILE A 157 -4.90 5.98 9.61
C ILE A 157 -4.81 5.51 11.07
N ALA A 158 -5.48 6.21 11.99
CA ALA A 158 -5.51 5.84 13.41
C ALA A 158 -6.17 4.47 13.63
N GLN A 159 -7.30 4.22 12.98
CA GLN A 159 -7.98 2.93 13.00
C GLN A 159 -7.12 1.81 12.42
N MET A 160 -6.52 2.05 11.24
CA MET A 160 -5.66 1.07 10.57
C MET A 160 -4.44 0.70 11.40
N ARG A 161 -3.84 1.67 12.10
CA ARG A 161 -2.64 1.47 12.93
C ARG A 161 -2.96 1.08 14.37
N ASN A 162 -4.22 1.02 14.71
CA ASN A 162 -4.71 0.78 16.07
C ASN A 162 -4.02 1.70 17.11
N CYS A 163 -4.02 3.01 16.84
CA CYS A 163 -3.42 4.00 17.71
C CYS A 163 -4.32 5.25 17.84
N PRO A 164 -4.13 6.07 18.90
CA PRO A 164 -4.88 7.31 19.07
C PRO A 164 -4.68 8.28 17.89
N ILE A 165 -5.73 8.98 17.47
CA ILE A 165 -5.66 10.00 16.40
C ILE A 165 -4.67 11.12 16.73
N GLY A 166 -4.47 11.45 18.02
CA GLY A 166 -3.47 12.41 18.48
C GLY A 166 -2.05 11.99 18.14
N THR A 167 -1.75 10.68 18.21
CA THR A 167 -0.46 10.10 17.82
C THR A 167 -0.21 10.32 16.33
N VAL A 168 -1.23 10.01 15.48
CA VAL A 168 -1.14 10.22 14.03
C VAL A 168 -0.89 11.68 13.68
N LYS A 169 -1.63 12.61 14.29
CA LYS A 169 -1.46 14.06 14.09
C LYS A 169 -0.06 14.54 14.50
N THR A 170 0.47 14.03 15.61
CA THR A 170 1.81 14.37 16.08
C THR A 170 2.88 13.84 15.13
N GLN A 171 2.77 12.58 14.68
CA GLN A 171 3.70 11.98 13.73
C GLN A 171 3.68 12.72 12.38
N MET A 172 2.49 13.10 11.88
CA MET A 172 2.37 13.89 10.66
C MET A 172 3.02 15.27 10.80
N ARG A 173 2.78 15.97 11.92
CA ARG A 173 3.41 17.25 12.18
C ARG A 173 4.93 17.13 12.18
N THR A 174 5.48 16.15 12.88
CA THR A 174 6.92 15.92 12.94
C THR A 174 7.51 15.57 11.57
N ALA A 175 6.81 14.75 10.78
CA ALA A 175 7.21 14.46 9.42
C ALA A 175 7.30 15.73 8.57
N LEU A 176 6.25 16.55 8.58
CA LEU A 176 6.21 17.80 7.82
C LEU A 176 7.27 18.80 8.27
N GLU A 177 7.56 18.91 9.58
CA GLU A 177 8.63 19.76 10.11
C GLU A 177 10.00 19.32 9.59
N LYS A 178 10.27 18.01 9.57
CA LYS A 178 11.55 17.47 9.04
C LYS A 178 11.66 17.71 7.54
N LEU A 179 10.62 17.43 6.76
CA LEU A 179 10.61 17.63 5.31
C LEU A 179 10.81 19.12 4.96
N ARG A 180 10.15 20.03 5.65
CA ARG A 180 10.29 21.48 5.41
C ARG A 180 11.73 21.97 5.65
N ARG A 181 12.45 21.43 6.63
CA ARG A 181 13.86 21.81 6.89
C ARG A 181 14.80 21.44 5.74
N VAL A 182 14.46 20.44 4.97
CA VAL A 182 15.28 20.00 3.83
C VAL A 182 14.94 20.78 2.56
N LEU A 183 13.70 21.30 2.47
CA LEU A 183 13.19 22.04 1.33
C LEU A 183 13.36 23.57 1.45
N ALA A 184 13.70 24.05 2.66
CA ALA A 184 14.00 25.46 2.90
C ALA A 184 15.47 25.80 2.57
#